data_5fe7fed67221ad889aeeee37338c8bef
#
_entry.id   5fe7fed67221ad889aeeee37338c8bef
#
_cell.length_a   1.000
_cell.length_b   1.000
_cell.length_c   1.000
_cell.angle_alpha   90.00
_cell.angle_beta   90.00
_cell.angle_gamma   90.00
#
_symmetry.space_group_name_H-M   'P 1'
#
loop_
_entity.id
_entity.type
_entity.pdbx_description
1 polymer ?
#
loop_
_entity_poly.entity_id
_entity_poly.type
_entity_poly.pdbx_seq_one_letter_code
_entity_poly.pdbx_strand_id
1 'polypeptide(L)'
;MQIVDNRALLLRLRNPSQVTTVIPKSKELPDNKVLVNWGIDETHVLRNLNINAPSPIEGKYEWTGQYTPFDHQKTTAAFLTLNKKSFCFNEQGTGKTASAIWASDYLLNAGKINRVLVICPLSIMDSAWRDDLFRFAMHRTVDVAYGAAAKRRKIIDNGAEYVIINYDGLAIVEDAIANGGFDLIIVDEATHYKNPQTTRWKTLNRIVNSNTWLWMMTGTPAAQSPLDAYGLAKLVNASSVPRFFGSFRDQVMRKVTNFKWVAQETATETVYNALQPAIRFTKEECLDLPPMVYVKREVELTRQQKKYYKELQSKMVMQAAGEQITAVNAAVNMNKLLQISAGAVYTDDGGSLEFDIKHRYKVLREVIDESSKKVLVFVPFKHTIDMLTTKLREDGI
;
A
#
# COMPACT_ATOMS: atom_id res chain seq x y z
N MET A 1 22.57 -2.18 27.72
CA MET A 1 21.22 -1.65 27.98
C MET A 1 20.34 -2.79 28.51
N GLN A 2 19.52 -2.53 29.53
CA GLN A 2 18.61 -3.48 30.13
C GLN A 2 17.25 -2.80 30.36
N ILE A 3 16.17 -3.49 30.07
CA ILE A 3 14.79 -3.04 30.39
C ILE A 3 14.51 -3.42 31.83
N VAL A 4 14.02 -2.46 32.63
CA VAL A 4 13.69 -2.63 34.05
C VAL A 4 12.17 -2.46 34.22
N ASP A 5 11.51 -3.50 34.70
CA ASP A 5 10.07 -3.55 35.02
C ASP A 5 9.14 -3.04 33.89
N ASN A 6 9.53 -3.17 32.63
CA ASN A 6 8.85 -2.60 31.45
C ASN A 6 8.58 -1.07 31.56
N ARG A 7 9.27 -0.37 32.46
CA ARG A 7 9.06 1.06 32.72
C ARG A 7 10.26 1.92 32.43
N ALA A 8 11.48 1.38 32.60
CA ALA A 8 12.71 2.13 32.45
C ALA A 8 13.78 1.37 31.68
N LEU A 9 14.71 2.12 31.12
CA LEU A 9 15.92 1.62 30.49
C LEU A 9 17.12 1.90 31.41
N LEU A 10 17.85 0.88 31.77
CA LEU A 10 19.13 0.99 32.45
C LEU A 10 20.24 0.96 31.38
N LEU A 11 20.88 2.09 31.20
CA LEU A 11 21.96 2.29 30.23
C LEU A 11 23.32 2.24 30.98
N ARG A 12 24.33 1.63 30.37
CA ARG A 12 25.71 1.75 30.81
C ARG A 12 26.47 2.54 29.75
N LEU A 13 26.94 3.75 30.10
CA LEU A 13 27.45 4.73 29.15
C LEU A 13 28.86 5.16 29.56
N ARG A 14 29.73 5.48 28.61
CA ARG A 14 31.02 6.08 28.88
C ARG A 14 30.91 7.49 29.45
N ASN A 15 29.88 8.22 29.01
CA ASN A 15 29.57 9.58 29.45
C ASN A 15 28.08 9.68 29.81
N PRO A 16 27.70 9.45 31.08
CA PRO A 16 26.32 9.58 31.55
C PRO A 16 25.70 10.96 31.32
N SER A 17 26.48 12.02 31.42
CA SER A 17 26.03 13.40 31.29
C SER A 17 25.43 13.71 29.91
N GLN A 18 25.84 13.03 28.87
CA GLN A 18 25.24 13.20 27.54
C GLN A 18 23.75 12.85 27.49
N VAL A 19 23.29 11.97 28.39
CA VAL A 19 21.84 11.59 28.49
C VAL A 19 21.14 12.45 29.55
N THR A 20 21.75 12.64 30.73
CA THR A 20 21.12 13.37 31.83
C THR A 20 20.90 14.86 31.53
N THR A 21 21.75 15.45 30.68
CA THR A 21 21.57 16.85 30.22
C THR A 21 20.35 17.02 29.34
N VAL A 22 20.04 16.06 28.46
CA VAL A 22 18.93 16.17 27.47
C VAL A 22 17.66 15.47 27.91
N ILE A 23 17.74 14.57 28.90
CA ILE A 23 16.58 13.91 29.53
C ILE A 23 16.59 14.26 31.04
N PRO A 24 16.03 15.39 31.45
CA PRO A 24 16.14 15.87 32.84
C PRO A 24 15.56 14.94 33.90
N LYS A 25 14.60 14.07 33.51
CA LYS A 25 13.99 13.07 34.41
C LYS A 25 14.80 11.78 34.54
N SER A 26 15.94 11.67 33.84
CA SER A 26 16.85 10.52 33.98
C SER A 26 17.62 10.60 35.29
N LYS A 27 18.02 9.44 35.83
CA LYS A 27 18.75 9.33 37.10
C LYS A 27 20.09 8.67 36.85
N GLU A 28 21.17 9.38 37.19
CA GLU A 28 22.51 8.80 37.21
C GLU A 28 22.66 7.87 38.43
N LEU A 29 23.29 6.73 38.18
CA LEU A 29 23.56 5.69 39.18
C LEU A 29 25.08 5.38 39.20
N PRO A 30 25.58 4.72 40.24
CA PRO A 30 27.00 4.29 40.27
C PRO A 30 27.36 3.45 39.02
N ASP A 31 28.69 3.32 38.77
CA ASP A 31 29.22 2.52 37.67
C ASP A 31 28.87 3.02 36.26
N ASN A 32 28.76 4.32 36.09
CA ASN A 32 28.40 4.97 34.81
C ASN A 32 27.08 4.46 34.25
N LYS A 33 26.10 4.19 35.12
CA LYS A 33 24.77 3.79 34.75
C LYS A 33 23.80 4.97 34.77
N VAL A 34 22.83 4.96 33.84
CA VAL A 34 21.75 5.94 33.79
C VAL A 34 20.43 5.20 33.69
N LEU A 35 19.49 5.54 34.54
CA LEU A 35 18.12 5.05 34.49
C LEU A 35 17.27 6.11 33.78
N VAL A 36 16.62 5.71 32.69
CA VAL A 36 15.81 6.59 31.85
C VAL A 36 14.40 6.00 31.78
N ASN A 37 13.36 6.87 31.86
CA ASN A 37 12.01 6.38 31.60
C ASN A 37 11.92 5.79 30.19
N TRP A 38 11.29 4.64 30.04
CA TRP A 38 11.14 4.01 28.75
C TRP A 38 9.85 4.51 28.07
N GLY A 39 9.87 5.73 27.57
CA GLY A 39 8.81 6.39 26.82
C GLY A 39 9.19 6.63 25.36
N ILE A 40 8.21 7.02 24.54
CA ILE A 40 8.43 7.33 23.11
C ILE A 40 9.41 8.48 22.97
N ASP A 41 9.20 9.56 23.71
CA ASP A 41 10.04 10.76 23.59
C ASP A 41 11.48 10.49 24.04
N GLU A 42 11.66 9.81 25.17
CA GLU A 42 12.97 9.44 25.65
C GLU A 42 13.67 8.47 24.67
N THR A 43 12.93 7.55 24.09
CA THR A 43 13.48 6.64 23.05
C THR A 43 13.94 7.43 21.82
N HIS A 44 13.20 8.45 21.39
CA HIS A 44 13.62 9.35 20.31
C HIS A 44 14.92 10.09 20.66
N VAL A 45 14.99 10.68 21.84
CA VAL A 45 16.21 11.39 22.30
C VAL A 45 17.41 10.44 22.36
N LEU A 46 17.22 9.24 22.90
CA LEU A 46 18.29 8.23 22.97
C LEU A 46 18.79 7.83 21.57
N ARG A 47 17.89 7.63 20.61
CA ARG A 47 18.27 7.31 19.23
C ARG A 47 18.99 8.45 18.53
N ASN A 48 18.61 9.71 18.80
CA ASN A 48 19.32 10.89 18.31
C ASN A 48 20.75 11.00 18.91
N LEU A 49 20.95 10.42 20.07
CA LEU A 49 22.29 10.26 20.69
C LEU A 49 23.04 9.00 20.21
N ASN A 50 22.58 8.33 19.16
CA ASN A 50 23.07 7.05 18.65
C ASN A 50 22.99 5.88 19.65
N ILE A 51 22.10 5.97 20.63
CA ILE A 51 21.78 4.87 21.55
C ILE A 51 20.55 4.15 20.99
N ASN A 52 20.74 2.95 20.43
CA ASN A 52 19.66 2.18 19.81
C ASN A 52 18.71 1.59 20.86
N ALA A 53 17.84 2.44 21.42
CA ALA A 53 16.82 2.04 22.37
C ALA A 53 15.62 1.40 21.64
N PRO A 54 15.05 0.29 22.16
CA PRO A 54 13.85 -0.35 21.60
C PRO A 54 12.62 0.55 21.78
N SER A 55 11.62 0.38 20.91
CA SER A 55 10.36 1.09 21.08
C SER A 55 9.62 0.59 22.32
N PRO A 56 9.02 1.49 23.11
CA PRO A 56 8.27 1.09 24.30
C PRO A 56 7.06 0.18 24.00
N ILE A 57 6.54 0.18 22.78
CA ILE A 57 5.45 -0.74 22.38
C ILE A 57 5.86 -2.20 22.58
N GLU A 58 7.14 -2.54 22.41
CA GLU A 58 7.65 -3.92 22.50
C GLU A 58 7.45 -4.54 23.87
N GLY A 59 7.42 -3.75 24.95
CA GLY A 59 7.26 -4.26 26.31
C GLY A 59 6.10 -3.68 27.09
N LYS A 60 5.48 -2.58 26.62
CA LYS A 60 4.38 -1.90 27.32
C LYS A 60 3.01 -2.14 26.71
N TYR A 61 2.96 -2.69 25.51
CA TYR A 61 1.70 -2.88 24.80
C TYR A 61 1.21 -4.31 24.89
N GLU A 62 -0.02 -4.47 25.33
CA GLU A 62 -0.74 -5.73 25.25
C GLU A 62 -1.26 -5.85 23.82
N TRP A 63 -0.65 -6.72 23.03
CA TRP A 63 -1.03 -6.93 21.64
C TRP A 63 -2.47 -7.43 21.56
N THR A 64 -3.39 -6.51 21.35
CA THR A 64 -4.83 -6.76 21.33
C THR A 64 -5.26 -7.50 20.07
N GLY A 65 -6.41 -8.22 20.16
CA GLY A 65 -7.05 -8.84 19.03
C GLY A 65 -7.02 -10.36 19.02
N GLN A 66 -7.54 -10.91 17.93
CA GLN A 66 -7.78 -12.33 17.76
C GLN A 66 -6.51 -13.15 17.51
N TYR A 67 -5.44 -12.51 17.01
CA TYR A 67 -4.22 -13.19 16.58
C TYR A 67 -2.99 -12.64 17.28
N THR A 68 -2.07 -13.53 17.62
CA THR A 68 -0.73 -13.15 18.11
C THR A 68 0.09 -12.58 16.95
N PRO A 69 0.67 -11.37 17.10
CA PRO A 69 1.48 -10.78 16.04
C PRO A 69 2.77 -11.56 15.81
N PHE A 70 3.16 -11.68 14.55
CA PHE A 70 4.47 -12.17 14.15
C PHE A 70 5.57 -11.14 14.50
N ASP A 71 6.81 -11.58 14.62
CA ASP A 71 7.93 -10.70 15.02
C ASP A 71 8.16 -9.56 14.03
N HIS A 72 8.04 -9.78 12.72
CA HIS A 72 8.12 -8.72 11.74
C HIS A 72 6.99 -7.69 11.87
N GLN A 73 5.80 -8.09 12.34
CA GLN A 73 4.68 -7.19 12.60
C GLN A 73 4.93 -6.32 13.84
N LYS A 74 5.48 -6.92 14.92
CA LYS A 74 5.91 -6.19 16.11
C LYS A 74 7.00 -5.18 15.78
N THR A 75 8.00 -5.60 14.99
CA THR A 75 9.09 -4.72 14.52
C THR A 75 8.56 -3.58 13.66
N THR A 76 7.57 -3.86 12.78
CA THR A 76 6.91 -2.84 11.97
C THR A 76 6.15 -1.85 12.84
N ALA A 77 5.37 -2.33 13.81
CA ALA A 77 4.66 -1.45 14.73
C ALA A 77 5.63 -0.60 15.58
N ALA A 78 6.70 -1.21 16.08
CA ALA A 78 7.76 -0.51 16.79
C ALA A 78 8.41 0.60 15.96
N PHE A 79 8.69 0.32 14.69
CA PHE A 79 9.22 1.32 13.76
C PHE A 79 8.24 2.48 13.55
N LEU A 80 6.96 2.20 13.32
CA LEU A 80 5.92 3.20 13.07
C LEU A 80 5.73 4.12 14.29
N THR A 81 5.74 3.58 15.52
CA THR A 81 5.60 4.38 16.74
C THR A 81 6.78 5.33 17.00
N LEU A 82 7.92 5.09 16.38
CA LEU A 82 9.11 5.92 16.50
C LEU A 82 9.34 6.84 15.28
N ASN A 83 8.52 6.77 14.24
CA ASN A 83 8.71 7.56 13.04
C ASN A 83 7.41 8.31 12.68
N LYS A 84 7.39 9.60 13.03
CA LYS A 84 6.22 10.47 12.83
C LYS A 84 5.77 10.51 11.37
N LYS A 85 6.73 10.59 10.44
CA LYS A 85 6.50 10.48 9.00
C LYS A 85 7.39 9.38 8.44
N SER A 86 6.78 8.35 7.85
CA SER A 86 7.52 7.18 7.41
C SER A 86 6.79 6.36 6.36
N PHE A 87 7.52 5.42 5.79
CA PHE A 87 7.01 4.45 4.84
C PHE A 87 6.98 3.04 5.46
N CYS A 88 5.94 2.28 5.13
CA CYS A 88 5.88 0.85 5.35
C CYS A 88 5.79 0.14 4.00
N PHE A 89 6.90 -0.44 3.56
CA PHE A 89 7.05 -1.13 2.28
C PHE A 89 7.00 -2.64 2.40
N ASN A 90 6.47 -3.15 3.50
CA ASN A 90 6.27 -4.58 3.68
C ASN A 90 5.42 -5.13 2.53
N GLU A 91 5.76 -6.31 2.03
CA GLU A 91 5.03 -6.93 0.93
C GLU A 91 3.57 -7.24 1.27
N GLN A 92 2.76 -7.44 0.26
CA GLN A 92 1.35 -7.80 0.45
C GLN A 92 1.23 -9.14 1.16
N GLY A 93 0.29 -9.25 2.12
CA GLY A 93 0.08 -10.45 2.91
C GLY A 93 0.97 -10.58 4.16
N THR A 94 1.87 -9.62 4.44
CA THR A 94 2.70 -9.61 5.67
C THR A 94 2.00 -8.98 6.88
N GLY A 95 0.75 -8.52 6.73
CA GLY A 95 -0.04 -7.93 7.82
C GLY A 95 0.28 -6.47 8.13
N LYS A 96 0.57 -5.65 7.11
CA LYS A 96 0.79 -4.19 7.25
C LYS A 96 -0.31 -3.49 8.02
N THR A 97 -1.58 -3.80 7.67
CA THR A 97 -2.78 -3.21 8.29
C THR A 97 -2.80 -3.47 9.79
N ALA A 98 -2.61 -4.71 10.22
CA ALA A 98 -2.55 -5.09 11.63
C ALA A 98 -1.42 -4.35 12.36
N SER A 99 -0.22 -4.30 11.78
CA SER A 99 0.93 -3.58 12.36
C SER A 99 0.64 -2.08 12.54
N ALA A 100 -0.03 -1.44 11.57
CA ALA A 100 -0.41 -0.03 11.64
C ALA A 100 -1.52 0.20 12.69
N ILE A 101 -2.48 -0.71 12.81
CA ILE A 101 -3.54 -0.66 13.83
C ILE A 101 -2.92 -0.75 15.23
N TRP A 102 -2.07 -1.74 15.51
CA TRP A 102 -1.41 -1.87 16.82
C TRP A 102 -0.53 -0.66 17.14
N ALA A 103 0.22 -0.17 16.18
CA ALA A 103 1.06 1.02 16.36
C ALA A 103 0.21 2.26 16.70
N SER A 104 -0.87 2.48 15.97
CA SER A 104 -1.76 3.63 16.22
C SER A 104 -2.56 3.48 17.52
N ASP A 105 -3.02 2.28 17.85
CA ASP A 105 -3.68 1.99 19.12
C ASP A 105 -2.75 2.26 20.31
N TYR A 106 -1.49 1.83 20.22
CA TYR A 106 -0.49 2.16 21.23
C TYR A 106 -0.27 3.67 21.38
N LEU A 107 -0.22 4.44 20.28
CA LEU A 107 -0.06 5.89 20.32
C LEU A 107 -1.27 6.59 20.93
N LEU A 108 -2.50 6.10 20.66
CA LEU A 108 -3.74 6.55 21.29
C LEU A 108 -3.70 6.31 22.80
N ASN A 109 -3.35 5.08 23.24
CA ASN A 109 -3.22 4.71 24.64
C ASN A 109 -2.14 5.53 25.36
N ALA A 110 -1.06 5.87 24.67
CA ALA A 110 0.01 6.71 25.21
C ALA A 110 -0.31 8.22 25.19
N GLY A 111 -1.48 8.63 24.70
CA GLY A 111 -1.88 10.04 24.57
C GLY A 111 -1.03 10.86 23.62
N LYS A 112 -0.38 10.19 22.63
CA LYS A 112 0.45 10.86 21.63
C LYS A 112 -0.35 11.36 20.43
N ILE A 113 -1.48 10.73 20.16
CA ILE A 113 -2.46 11.08 19.16
C ILE A 113 -3.86 10.90 19.76
N ASN A 114 -4.87 11.56 19.17
CA ASN A 114 -6.27 11.45 19.59
C ASN A 114 -7.15 10.87 18.50
N ARG A 115 -6.85 11.15 17.22
CA ARG A 115 -7.66 10.72 16.08
C ARG A 115 -6.79 10.26 14.91
N VAL A 116 -7.26 9.23 14.22
CA VAL A 116 -6.60 8.60 13.09
C VAL A 116 -7.49 8.69 11.84
N LEU A 117 -6.94 9.22 10.75
CA LEU A 117 -7.54 9.18 9.43
C LEU A 117 -6.90 8.05 8.61
N VAL A 118 -7.70 7.12 8.13
CA VAL A 118 -7.25 6.08 7.21
C VAL A 118 -7.73 6.40 5.80
N ILE A 119 -6.81 6.54 4.87
CA ILE A 119 -7.08 6.80 3.45
C ILE A 119 -6.71 5.54 2.66
N CYS A 120 -7.70 4.89 2.04
CA CYS A 120 -7.50 3.61 1.36
C CYS A 120 -8.38 3.48 0.09
N PRO A 121 -8.18 2.44 -0.74
CA PRO A 121 -9.08 2.14 -1.84
C PRO A 121 -10.51 1.91 -1.35
N LEU A 122 -11.49 2.35 -2.17
CA LEU A 122 -12.92 2.20 -1.85
C LEU A 122 -13.32 0.76 -1.52
N SER A 123 -12.77 -0.21 -2.24
CA SER A 123 -13.11 -1.63 -2.11
C SER A 123 -12.70 -2.27 -0.79
N ILE A 124 -11.76 -1.67 -0.06
CA ILE A 124 -11.21 -2.24 1.19
C ILE A 124 -11.55 -1.43 2.44
N MET A 125 -12.39 -0.38 2.31
CA MET A 125 -12.75 0.45 3.46
C MET A 125 -13.46 -0.37 4.56
N ASP A 126 -14.42 -1.18 4.16
CA ASP A 126 -15.19 -2.05 5.06
C ASP A 126 -14.48 -3.41 5.28
N SER A 127 -14.19 -4.13 4.19
CA SER A 127 -13.75 -5.53 4.23
C SER A 127 -12.33 -5.75 4.75
N ALA A 128 -11.49 -4.71 4.78
CA ALA A 128 -10.16 -4.80 5.35
C ALA A 128 -10.04 -3.87 6.57
N TRP A 129 -10.11 -2.55 6.36
CA TRP A 129 -9.82 -1.61 7.45
C TRP A 129 -10.81 -1.65 8.59
N ARG A 130 -12.14 -1.56 8.33
CA ARG A 130 -13.13 -1.62 9.41
C ARG A 130 -13.13 -2.98 10.10
N ASP A 131 -13.11 -4.06 9.33
CA ASP A 131 -13.13 -5.41 9.86
C ASP A 131 -11.84 -5.74 10.63
N ASP A 132 -10.68 -5.28 10.15
CA ASP A 132 -9.41 -5.47 10.85
C ASP A 132 -9.31 -4.60 12.12
N LEU A 133 -9.84 -3.36 12.11
CA LEU A 133 -9.96 -2.57 13.35
C LEU A 133 -10.83 -3.27 14.38
N PHE A 134 -11.93 -3.87 13.96
CA PHE A 134 -12.76 -4.68 14.86
C PHE A 134 -12.01 -5.93 15.38
N ARG A 135 -11.15 -6.54 14.56
CA ARG A 135 -10.38 -7.75 14.97
C ARG A 135 -9.22 -7.43 15.91
N PHE A 136 -8.53 -6.29 15.70
CA PHE A 136 -7.27 -5.97 16.36
C PHE A 136 -7.38 -4.88 17.42
N ALA A 137 -8.41 -4.03 17.36
CA ALA A 137 -8.64 -2.93 18.29
C ALA A 137 -10.15 -2.68 18.51
N MET A 138 -10.90 -3.73 18.87
CA MET A 138 -12.37 -3.69 19.02
C MET A 138 -12.89 -2.66 20.02
N HIS A 139 -12.05 -2.19 20.92
CA HIS A 139 -12.38 -1.17 21.91
C HIS A 139 -12.37 0.26 21.32
N ARG A 140 -11.92 0.44 20.07
CA ARG A 140 -11.87 1.73 19.39
C ARG A 140 -13.14 2.02 18.62
N THR A 141 -13.50 3.33 18.56
CA THR A 141 -14.60 3.81 17.75
C THR A 141 -14.16 4.03 16.31
N VAL A 142 -14.93 3.51 15.35
CA VAL A 142 -14.59 3.50 13.92
C VAL A 142 -15.77 3.95 13.08
N ASP A 143 -15.57 4.94 12.22
CA ASP A 143 -16.56 5.41 11.27
C ASP A 143 -16.03 5.34 9.82
N VAL A 144 -16.91 4.97 8.87
CA VAL A 144 -16.59 4.91 7.44
C VAL A 144 -17.24 6.08 6.72
N ALA A 145 -16.43 7.06 6.31
CA ALA A 145 -16.87 8.28 5.64
C ALA A 145 -17.15 8.05 4.15
N TYR A 146 -18.33 7.49 3.83
CA TYR A 146 -18.77 7.17 2.48
C TYR A 146 -20.12 7.82 2.13
N GLY A 147 -20.32 8.14 0.83
CA GLY A 147 -21.53 8.74 0.29
C GLY A 147 -21.36 10.22 -0.10
N ALA A 148 -22.46 10.97 -0.09
CA ALA A 148 -22.49 12.40 -0.43
C ALA A 148 -21.69 13.26 0.58
N ALA A 149 -21.22 14.44 0.15
CA ALA A 149 -20.41 15.34 0.94
C ALA A 149 -20.99 15.62 2.35
N ALA A 150 -22.28 15.95 2.43
CA ALA A 150 -22.96 16.25 3.71
C ALA A 150 -22.93 15.04 4.68
N LYS A 151 -23.14 13.81 4.15
CA LYS A 151 -23.07 12.59 4.95
C LYS A 151 -21.64 12.35 5.47
N ARG A 152 -20.64 12.54 4.62
CA ARG A 152 -19.22 12.38 5.01
C ARG A 152 -18.83 13.38 6.10
N ARG A 153 -19.23 14.66 5.98
CA ARG A 153 -18.99 15.70 7.01
C ARG A 153 -19.60 15.29 8.35
N LYS A 154 -20.88 14.90 8.35
CA LYS A 154 -21.54 14.43 9.56
C LYS A 154 -20.81 13.28 10.24
N ILE A 155 -20.29 12.31 9.45
CA ILE A 155 -19.51 11.18 9.97
C ILE A 155 -18.20 11.65 10.57
N ILE A 156 -17.49 12.59 9.93
CA ILE A 156 -16.25 13.15 10.47
C ILE A 156 -16.50 13.89 11.78
N ASP A 157 -17.62 14.64 11.86
CA ASP A 157 -18.01 15.42 13.01
C ASP A 157 -18.51 14.56 14.19
N ASN A 158 -18.86 13.28 14.00
CA ASN A 158 -19.25 12.34 15.06
C ASN A 158 -18.13 12.11 16.10
N GLY A 159 -16.88 12.40 15.77
CA GLY A 159 -15.76 12.33 16.72
C GLY A 159 -15.18 10.94 16.94
N ALA A 160 -15.44 9.97 16.05
CA ALA A 160 -14.82 8.64 16.14
C ALA A 160 -13.28 8.74 16.13
N GLU A 161 -12.63 7.85 16.88
CA GLU A 161 -11.16 7.79 16.97
C GLU A 161 -10.52 7.43 15.62
N TYR A 162 -11.14 6.52 14.86
CA TYR A 162 -10.75 6.19 13.50
C TYR A 162 -11.82 6.62 12.50
N VAL A 163 -11.41 7.32 11.46
CA VAL A 163 -12.25 7.62 10.31
C VAL A 163 -11.59 7.06 9.05
N ILE A 164 -12.33 6.22 8.32
CA ILE A 164 -11.87 5.59 7.07
C ILE A 164 -12.49 6.33 5.89
N ILE A 165 -11.68 6.73 4.92
CA ILE A 165 -12.13 7.46 3.73
C ILE A 165 -11.41 6.95 2.47
N ASN A 166 -12.08 7.00 1.31
CA ASN A 166 -11.42 6.70 0.04
C ASN A 166 -10.71 7.95 -0.53
N TYR A 167 -9.73 7.74 -1.42
CA TYR A 167 -8.88 8.81 -1.98
C TYR A 167 -9.67 9.99 -2.57
N ASP A 168 -10.70 9.72 -3.39
CA ASP A 168 -11.49 10.77 -4.03
C ASP A 168 -12.42 11.48 -3.04
N GLY A 169 -12.83 10.77 -1.99
CA GLY A 169 -13.62 11.33 -0.90
C GLY A 169 -12.88 12.39 -0.10
N LEU A 170 -11.55 12.28 0.00
CA LEU A 170 -10.73 13.23 0.74
C LEU A 170 -10.87 14.66 0.21
N ALA A 171 -10.81 14.84 -1.12
CA ALA A 171 -10.94 16.16 -1.74
C ALA A 171 -12.35 16.77 -1.57
N ILE A 172 -13.39 15.93 -1.43
CA ILE A 172 -14.78 16.38 -1.27
C ILE A 172 -15.01 17.04 0.10
N VAL A 173 -14.29 16.59 1.12
CA VAL A 173 -14.46 17.02 2.52
C VAL A 173 -13.14 17.50 3.14
N GLU A 174 -12.26 18.07 2.33
CA GLU A 174 -10.92 18.54 2.74
C GLU A 174 -10.97 19.46 3.95
N ASP A 175 -11.89 20.42 3.98
CA ASP A 175 -12.10 21.35 5.08
C ASP A 175 -12.52 20.65 6.38
N ALA A 176 -13.42 19.67 6.31
CA ALA A 176 -13.83 18.90 7.48
C ALA A 176 -12.69 18.04 8.03
N ILE A 177 -11.87 17.46 7.15
CA ILE A 177 -10.67 16.70 7.56
C ILE A 177 -9.63 17.62 8.19
N ALA A 178 -9.35 18.77 7.58
CA ALA A 178 -8.36 19.73 8.10
C ALA A 178 -8.71 20.25 9.50
N ASN A 179 -10.00 20.39 9.79
CA ASN A 179 -10.52 20.83 11.09
C ASN A 179 -10.90 19.67 12.03
N GLY A 180 -10.85 18.43 11.55
CA GLY A 180 -11.35 17.27 12.28
C GLY A 180 -10.43 16.74 13.39
N GLY A 181 -9.29 17.38 13.65
CA GLY A 181 -8.38 16.99 14.75
C GLY A 181 -7.66 15.66 14.54
N PHE A 182 -7.38 15.30 13.29
CA PHE A 182 -6.62 14.08 12.97
C PHE A 182 -5.13 14.28 13.18
N ASP A 183 -4.57 13.61 14.18
CA ASP A 183 -3.14 13.66 14.49
C ASP A 183 -2.32 12.69 13.62
N LEU A 184 -2.91 11.56 13.23
CA LEU A 184 -2.29 10.55 12.38
C LEU A 184 -3.10 10.33 11.11
N ILE A 185 -2.41 10.34 9.98
CA ILE A 185 -2.94 9.94 8.67
C ILE A 185 -2.20 8.69 8.20
N ILE A 186 -2.95 7.63 7.95
CA ILE A 186 -2.45 6.39 7.37
C ILE A 186 -2.93 6.33 5.91
N VAL A 187 -2.02 6.22 4.97
CA VAL A 187 -2.33 6.08 3.54
C VAL A 187 -1.98 4.66 3.11
N ASP A 188 -3.00 3.86 2.86
CA ASP A 188 -2.82 2.51 2.30
C ASP A 188 -2.76 2.59 0.76
N GLU A 189 -2.00 1.71 0.12
CA GLU A 189 -1.64 1.74 -1.30
C GLU A 189 -1.14 3.14 -1.74
N ALA A 190 -0.10 3.63 -1.05
CA ALA A 190 0.45 4.96 -1.20
C ALA A 190 0.90 5.32 -2.63
N THR A 191 1.06 4.35 -3.53
CA THR A 191 1.37 4.54 -4.96
C THR A 191 0.38 5.44 -5.69
N HIS A 192 -0.85 5.58 -5.19
CA HIS A 192 -1.83 6.54 -5.70
C HIS A 192 -1.42 8.02 -5.52
N TYR A 193 -0.40 8.28 -4.70
CA TYR A 193 0.15 9.62 -4.41
C TYR A 193 1.52 9.87 -5.06
N LYS A 194 1.96 9.04 -6.00
CA LYS A 194 3.25 9.17 -6.69
C LYS A 194 3.39 10.43 -7.55
N ASN A 195 2.28 10.97 -8.05
CA ASN A 195 2.28 12.15 -8.92
C ASN A 195 1.83 13.43 -8.20
N PRO A 196 2.73 14.41 -7.96
CA PRO A 196 2.42 15.66 -7.26
C PRO A 196 1.44 16.58 -7.99
N GLN A 197 1.17 16.36 -9.27
CA GLN A 197 0.25 17.19 -10.05
C GLN A 197 -1.22 16.82 -9.84
N THR A 198 -1.50 15.64 -9.29
CA THR A 198 -2.87 15.17 -9.08
C THR A 198 -3.58 15.92 -7.96
N THR A 199 -4.90 16.05 -8.07
CA THR A 199 -5.74 16.63 -7.02
C THR A 199 -5.57 15.89 -5.70
N ARG A 200 -5.53 14.55 -5.71
CA ARG A 200 -5.32 13.70 -4.53
C ARG A 200 -4.05 14.10 -3.77
N TRP A 201 -2.94 14.20 -4.47
CA TRP A 201 -1.66 14.58 -3.87
C TRP A 201 -1.72 15.99 -3.29
N LYS A 202 -2.24 16.96 -4.04
CA LYS A 202 -2.34 18.36 -3.60
C LYS A 202 -3.22 18.51 -2.36
N THR A 203 -4.34 17.79 -2.32
CA THR A 203 -5.23 17.77 -1.15
C THR A 203 -4.51 17.20 0.08
N LEU A 204 -3.89 16.04 -0.02
CA LEU A 204 -3.15 15.46 1.11
C LEU A 204 -2.02 16.37 1.58
N ASN A 205 -1.27 16.98 0.65
CA ASN A 205 -0.18 17.91 0.98
C ASN A 205 -0.65 19.17 1.72
N ARG A 206 -1.89 19.65 1.49
CA ARG A 206 -2.46 20.78 2.24
C ARG A 206 -2.89 20.40 3.65
N ILE A 207 -3.37 19.18 3.83
CA ILE A 207 -3.84 18.66 5.12
C ILE A 207 -2.66 18.31 6.04
N VAL A 208 -1.61 17.71 5.49
CA VAL A 208 -0.43 17.27 6.24
C VAL A 208 0.43 18.47 6.63
N ASN A 209 0.62 18.67 7.91
CA ASN A 209 1.50 19.72 8.47
C ASN A 209 2.68 19.12 9.27
N SER A 210 3.47 19.94 9.94
CA SER A 210 4.61 19.51 10.75
C SER A 210 4.22 18.64 11.96
N ASN A 211 2.99 18.82 12.47
CA ASN A 211 2.48 18.09 13.63
C ASN A 211 1.78 16.79 13.25
N THR A 212 1.37 16.63 12.00
CA THR A 212 0.69 15.43 11.51
C THR A 212 1.64 14.23 11.42
N TRP A 213 1.26 13.11 12.02
CA TRP A 213 1.86 11.82 11.74
C TRP A 213 1.38 11.33 10.38
N LEU A 214 2.28 10.83 9.54
CA LEU A 214 1.94 10.35 8.22
C LEU A 214 2.64 9.01 7.94
N TRP A 215 1.87 7.95 7.86
CA TRP A 215 2.38 6.63 7.47
C TRP A 215 1.89 6.27 6.09
N MET A 216 2.81 6.10 5.15
CA MET A 216 2.50 5.74 3.77
C MET A 216 2.85 4.28 3.52
N MET A 217 1.84 3.45 3.26
CA MET A 217 1.98 2.01 3.16
C MET A 217 1.78 1.53 1.72
N THR A 218 2.70 0.71 1.21
CA THR A 218 2.56 0.00 -0.07
C THR A 218 3.61 -1.10 -0.17
N GLY A 219 3.29 -2.20 -0.84
CA GLY A 219 4.27 -3.25 -1.12
C GLY A 219 5.22 -2.94 -2.29
N THR A 220 4.91 -1.94 -3.11
CA THR A 220 5.61 -1.65 -4.38
C THR A 220 5.79 -0.15 -4.61
N PRO A 221 6.72 0.52 -3.89
CA PRO A 221 6.80 2.00 -3.88
C PRO A 221 7.20 2.64 -5.23
N ALA A 222 7.96 1.94 -6.07
CA ALA A 222 8.45 2.43 -7.36
C ALA A 222 8.32 1.36 -8.45
N ALA A 223 7.13 0.74 -8.56
CA ALA A 223 6.90 -0.43 -9.40
C ALA A 223 7.08 -0.19 -10.91
N GLN A 224 6.85 1.01 -11.39
CA GLN A 224 6.87 1.33 -12.83
C GLN A 224 8.10 2.15 -13.23
N SER A 225 8.55 3.07 -12.38
CA SER A 225 9.65 3.98 -12.68
C SER A 225 10.29 4.52 -11.39
N PRO A 226 11.60 4.80 -11.38
CA PRO A 226 12.25 5.54 -10.30
C PRO A 226 11.58 6.89 -9.99
N LEU A 227 10.93 7.49 -11.00
CA LEU A 227 10.21 8.77 -10.86
C LEU A 227 9.01 8.70 -9.93
N ASP A 228 8.44 7.52 -9.72
CA ASP A 228 7.29 7.30 -8.83
C ASP A 228 7.62 7.65 -7.36
N ALA A 229 8.90 7.60 -6.98
CA ALA A 229 9.37 7.95 -5.65
C ALA A 229 9.21 9.45 -5.31
N TYR A 230 9.27 10.35 -6.29
CA TYR A 230 9.29 11.79 -6.05
C TYR A 230 8.09 12.31 -5.28
N GLY A 231 6.88 11.96 -5.72
CA GLY A 231 5.64 12.42 -5.07
C GLY A 231 5.50 11.87 -3.64
N LEU A 232 5.91 10.63 -3.43
CA LEU A 232 5.89 9.99 -2.11
C LEU A 232 6.90 10.65 -1.16
N ALA A 233 8.14 10.83 -1.60
CA ALA A 233 9.19 11.47 -0.84
C ALA A 233 8.81 12.90 -0.42
N LYS A 234 8.18 13.67 -1.33
CA LYS A 234 7.72 15.04 -1.03
C LYS A 234 6.72 15.11 0.13
N LEU A 235 5.90 14.11 0.34
CA LEU A 235 4.91 14.07 1.44
C LEU A 235 5.54 13.68 2.78
N VAL A 236 6.50 12.75 2.77
CA VAL A 236 7.10 12.20 4.01
C VAL A 236 8.32 13.00 4.43
N ASN A 237 9.25 13.21 3.50
CA ASN A 237 10.50 13.94 3.75
C ASN A 237 10.85 14.80 2.52
N ALA A 238 10.29 16.00 2.46
CA ALA A 238 10.46 16.90 1.32
C ALA A 238 11.92 17.29 1.04
N SER A 239 12.80 17.20 2.04
CA SER A 239 14.22 17.51 1.91
C SER A 239 15.06 16.38 1.29
N SER A 240 14.52 15.15 1.23
CA SER A 240 15.21 14.00 0.63
C SER A 240 15.27 14.05 -0.90
N VAL A 241 14.52 14.95 -1.53
CA VAL A 241 14.48 15.12 -2.99
C VAL A 241 14.59 16.59 -3.39
N PRO A 242 15.11 16.89 -4.60
CA PRO A 242 15.17 18.26 -5.09
C PRO A 242 13.81 18.96 -5.10
N ARG A 243 13.85 20.30 -5.03
CA ARG A 243 12.62 21.11 -5.06
C ARG A 243 11.80 20.86 -6.33
N PHE A 244 12.45 20.74 -7.48
CA PHE A 244 11.82 20.59 -8.79
C PHE A 244 11.90 19.16 -9.28
N PHE A 245 10.81 18.66 -9.84
CA PHE A 245 10.70 17.32 -10.42
C PHE A 245 11.74 17.06 -11.52
N GLY A 246 12.02 18.08 -12.38
CA GLY A 246 13.02 17.96 -13.44
C GLY A 246 14.41 17.60 -12.89
N SER A 247 14.82 18.25 -11.81
CA SER A 247 16.11 17.96 -11.17
C SER A 247 16.16 16.54 -10.58
N PHE A 248 15.07 16.05 -10.00
CA PHE A 248 14.99 14.66 -9.53
C PHE A 248 15.02 13.67 -10.70
N ARG A 249 14.27 13.97 -11.78
CA ARG A 249 14.29 13.14 -12.98
C ARG A 249 15.72 12.99 -13.51
N ASP A 250 16.45 14.10 -13.61
CA ASP A 250 17.82 14.11 -14.16
C ASP A 250 18.83 13.37 -13.24
N GLN A 251 18.52 13.18 -11.96
CA GLN A 251 19.27 12.33 -11.03
C GLN A 251 19.02 10.84 -11.21
N VAL A 252 17.79 10.44 -11.57
CA VAL A 252 17.40 9.02 -11.63
C VAL A 252 17.20 8.48 -13.03
N MET A 253 17.13 9.36 -14.04
CA MET A 253 16.90 8.99 -15.43
C MET A 253 17.92 9.67 -16.34
N ARG A 254 18.36 8.97 -17.40
CA ARG A 254 19.14 9.57 -18.50
C ARG A 254 18.33 9.57 -19.79
N LYS A 255 18.45 10.65 -20.54
CA LYS A 255 17.80 10.82 -21.83
C LYS A 255 18.60 10.05 -22.90
N VAL A 256 17.96 9.14 -23.61
CA VAL A 256 18.56 8.37 -24.72
C VAL A 256 18.16 8.98 -26.06
N THR A 257 16.88 9.36 -26.21
CA THR A 257 16.36 10.11 -27.35
C THR A 257 15.43 11.20 -26.87
N ASN A 258 14.89 12.04 -27.78
CA ASN A 258 13.92 13.07 -27.39
C ASN A 258 12.68 12.52 -26.68
N PHE A 259 12.35 11.25 -26.90
CA PHE A 259 11.14 10.61 -26.35
C PHE A 259 11.45 9.42 -25.44
N LYS A 260 12.73 9.01 -25.28
CA LYS A 260 13.09 7.83 -24.49
C LYS A 260 14.04 8.17 -23.36
N TRP A 261 13.60 7.86 -22.16
CA TRP A 261 14.38 7.94 -20.92
C TRP A 261 14.58 6.54 -20.35
N VAL A 262 15.74 6.30 -19.79
CA VAL A 262 16.08 5.04 -19.11
C VAL A 262 16.60 5.35 -17.70
N ALA A 263 16.42 4.42 -16.76
CA ALA A 263 16.96 4.58 -15.42
C ALA A 263 18.49 4.70 -15.46
N GLN A 264 19.05 5.56 -14.59
CA GLN A 264 20.48 5.62 -14.33
C GLN A 264 20.90 4.43 -13.47
N GLU A 265 22.17 4.06 -13.49
CA GLU A 265 22.72 2.97 -12.66
C GLU A 265 22.55 3.27 -11.16
N THR A 266 22.68 4.54 -10.78
CA THR A 266 22.50 5.03 -9.40
C THR A 266 21.04 5.24 -8.99
N ALA A 267 20.08 5.02 -9.89
CA ALA A 267 18.67 5.32 -9.63
C ALA A 267 18.11 4.57 -8.42
N THR A 268 18.49 3.30 -8.25
CA THR A 268 18.03 2.47 -7.12
C THR A 268 18.46 3.05 -5.78
N GLU A 269 19.73 3.45 -5.66
CA GLU A 269 20.28 4.05 -4.44
C GLU A 269 19.66 5.42 -4.16
N THR A 270 19.50 6.25 -5.20
CA THR A 270 18.85 7.57 -5.09
C THR A 270 17.40 7.42 -4.60
N VAL A 271 16.65 6.48 -5.16
CA VAL A 271 15.26 6.18 -4.75
C VAL A 271 15.22 5.65 -3.31
N TYR A 272 16.13 4.72 -2.96
CA TYR A 272 16.22 4.20 -1.59
C TYR A 272 16.43 5.32 -0.58
N ASN A 273 17.38 6.22 -0.83
CA ASN A 273 17.66 7.36 0.03
C ASN A 273 16.50 8.37 0.09
N ALA A 274 15.82 8.59 -1.04
CA ALA A 274 14.67 9.48 -1.12
C ALA A 274 13.47 8.99 -0.30
N LEU A 275 13.30 7.68 -0.19
CA LEU A 275 12.17 7.05 0.49
C LEU A 275 12.50 6.61 1.94
N GLN A 276 13.29 7.43 2.65
CA GLN A 276 13.57 7.20 4.07
C GLN A 276 12.83 8.21 4.96
N PRO A 277 12.49 7.86 6.21
CA PRO A 277 12.67 6.55 6.86
C PRO A 277 11.63 5.52 6.38
N ALA A 278 12.08 4.29 6.16
CA ALA A 278 11.23 3.20 5.68
C ALA A 278 11.52 1.89 6.39
N ILE A 279 10.49 1.04 6.53
CA ILE A 279 10.63 -0.36 6.92
C ILE A 279 10.14 -1.25 5.79
N ARG A 280 10.83 -2.35 5.56
CA ARG A 280 10.46 -3.34 4.55
C ARG A 280 10.74 -4.75 5.03
N PHE A 281 9.75 -5.61 4.85
CA PHE A 281 9.86 -7.05 4.98
C PHE A 281 9.29 -7.71 3.73
N THR A 282 9.97 -8.70 3.19
CA THR A 282 9.48 -9.54 2.10
C THR A 282 8.67 -10.72 2.65
N LYS A 283 7.88 -11.36 1.81
CA LYS A 283 7.16 -12.59 2.20
C LYS A 283 8.11 -13.72 2.56
N GLU A 284 9.21 -13.83 1.81
CA GLU A 284 10.22 -14.87 2.01
C GLU A 284 10.93 -14.74 3.36
N GLU A 285 11.14 -13.50 3.85
CA GLU A 285 11.73 -13.25 5.17
C GLU A 285 10.77 -13.54 6.33
N CYS A 286 9.45 -13.47 6.09
CA CYS A 286 8.44 -13.42 7.15
C CYS A 286 7.57 -14.65 7.26
N LEU A 287 7.40 -15.38 6.16
CA LEU A 287 6.40 -16.44 6.03
C LEU A 287 7.04 -17.70 5.47
N ASP A 288 6.81 -18.82 6.13
CA ASP A 288 7.16 -20.13 5.60
C ASP A 288 6.09 -20.55 4.58
N LEU A 289 6.26 -20.11 3.35
CA LEU A 289 5.35 -20.40 2.26
C LEU A 289 5.94 -21.51 1.37
N PRO A 290 5.10 -22.44 0.88
CA PRO A 290 5.56 -23.41 -0.10
C PRO A 290 6.05 -22.69 -1.37
N PRO A 291 7.01 -23.28 -2.09
CA PRO A 291 7.54 -22.70 -3.32
C PRO A 291 6.42 -22.49 -4.33
N MET A 292 6.46 -21.34 -5.01
CA MET A 292 5.49 -21.02 -6.07
C MET A 292 5.80 -21.83 -7.32
N VAL A 293 4.82 -22.58 -7.80
CA VAL A 293 4.93 -23.38 -9.02
C VAL A 293 4.11 -22.75 -10.14
N TYR A 294 4.77 -22.42 -11.24
CA TYR A 294 4.11 -21.94 -12.46
C TYR A 294 3.87 -23.11 -13.41
N VAL A 295 2.60 -23.37 -13.73
CA VAL A 295 2.21 -24.38 -14.71
C VAL A 295 1.53 -23.70 -15.89
N LYS A 296 2.09 -23.88 -17.08
CA LYS A 296 1.51 -23.40 -18.33
C LYS A 296 0.65 -24.51 -18.93
N ARG A 297 -0.62 -24.22 -19.19
CA ARG A 297 -1.53 -25.10 -19.91
C ARG A 297 -1.93 -24.44 -21.23
N GLU A 298 -1.60 -25.05 -22.34
CA GLU A 298 -1.91 -24.55 -23.69
C GLU A 298 -3.27 -25.09 -24.14
N VAL A 299 -4.08 -24.20 -24.71
CA VAL A 299 -5.44 -24.53 -25.15
C VAL A 299 -5.66 -24.00 -26.56
N GLU A 300 -6.10 -24.86 -27.46
CA GLU A 300 -6.46 -24.44 -28.80
C GLU A 300 -7.78 -23.67 -28.82
N LEU A 301 -7.82 -22.63 -29.66
CA LEU A 301 -9.08 -21.93 -29.96
C LEU A 301 -10.06 -22.90 -30.64
N THR A 302 -11.37 -22.73 -30.37
CA THR A 302 -12.42 -23.48 -31.07
C THR A 302 -12.49 -23.09 -32.55
N ARG A 303 -13.18 -23.87 -33.35
CA ARG A 303 -13.35 -23.59 -34.79
C ARG A 303 -13.97 -22.21 -35.02
N GLN A 304 -14.97 -21.85 -34.20
CA GLN A 304 -15.63 -20.55 -34.25
C GLN A 304 -14.64 -19.43 -33.95
N GLN A 305 -13.90 -19.51 -32.84
CA GLN A 305 -12.88 -18.51 -32.47
C GLN A 305 -11.78 -18.39 -33.54
N LYS A 306 -11.28 -19.53 -34.07
CA LYS A 306 -10.25 -19.54 -35.13
C LYS A 306 -10.75 -18.80 -36.39
N LYS A 307 -12.03 -18.94 -36.77
CA LYS A 307 -12.62 -18.24 -37.92
C LYS A 307 -12.58 -16.73 -37.71
N TYR A 308 -13.18 -16.23 -36.63
CA TYR A 308 -13.25 -14.79 -36.36
C TYR A 308 -11.86 -14.17 -36.10
N TYR A 309 -10.98 -14.91 -35.45
CA TYR A 309 -9.59 -14.48 -35.22
C TYR A 309 -8.84 -14.25 -36.55
N LYS A 310 -8.95 -15.20 -37.48
CA LYS A 310 -8.33 -15.09 -38.81
C LYS A 310 -8.94 -13.98 -39.66
N GLU A 311 -10.26 -13.81 -39.62
CA GLU A 311 -10.95 -12.73 -40.33
C GLU A 311 -10.48 -11.35 -39.86
N LEU A 312 -10.39 -11.16 -38.54
CA LEU A 312 -9.91 -9.91 -37.97
C LEU A 312 -8.44 -9.69 -38.29
N GLN A 313 -7.58 -10.73 -38.18
CA GLN A 313 -6.18 -10.67 -38.51
C GLN A 313 -5.96 -10.32 -40.00
N SER A 314 -6.72 -10.91 -40.92
CA SER A 314 -6.65 -10.60 -42.34
C SER A 314 -7.04 -9.17 -42.66
N LYS A 315 -8.10 -8.63 -42.01
CA LYS A 315 -8.49 -7.22 -42.12
C LYS A 315 -7.37 -6.28 -41.65
N MET A 316 -6.71 -6.62 -40.55
CA MET A 316 -5.55 -5.87 -40.03
C MET A 316 -4.39 -5.85 -41.04
N VAL A 317 -4.07 -6.98 -41.66
CA VAL A 317 -3.01 -7.07 -42.68
C VAL A 317 -3.36 -6.27 -43.92
N MET A 318 -4.60 -6.32 -44.38
CA MET A 318 -5.08 -5.51 -45.52
C MET A 318 -5.03 -4.00 -45.25
N GLN A 319 -5.42 -3.57 -44.05
CA GLN A 319 -5.29 -2.18 -43.60
C GLN A 319 -3.82 -1.75 -43.53
N ALA A 320 -2.91 -2.65 -43.09
CA ALA A 320 -1.47 -2.39 -43.04
C ALA A 320 -0.85 -2.22 -44.43
N ALA A 321 -1.37 -2.89 -45.44
CA ALA A 321 -0.87 -2.83 -46.80
C ALA A 321 -1.33 -1.60 -47.60
N GLY A 322 -2.43 -0.95 -47.16
CA GLY A 322 -3.06 0.16 -47.90
C GLY A 322 -3.03 1.53 -47.24
N GLU A 323 -2.81 1.63 -45.93
CA GLU A 323 -2.86 2.88 -45.15
C GLU A 323 -1.85 2.90 -44.02
N GLN A 324 -1.44 4.11 -43.58
CA GLN A 324 -0.66 4.25 -42.34
C GLN A 324 -1.49 3.78 -41.13
N ILE A 325 -1.14 2.62 -40.57
CA ILE A 325 -1.72 2.16 -39.32
C ILE A 325 -1.26 3.11 -38.20
N THR A 326 -2.19 3.84 -37.62
CA THR A 326 -1.91 4.55 -36.38
C THR A 326 -1.72 3.55 -35.23
N ALA A 327 -0.82 3.84 -34.28
CA ALA A 327 -0.59 3.00 -33.11
C ALA A 327 -1.88 2.72 -32.31
N VAL A 328 -2.85 3.65 -32.36
CA VAL A 328 -4.17 3.52 -31.73
C VAL A 328 -4.98 2.40 -32.38
N ASN A 329 -5.07 2.36 -33.71
CA ASN A 329 -5.82 1.32 -34.44
C ASN A 329 -5.21 -0.06 -34.24
N ALA A 330 -3.86 -0.17 -34.20
CA ALA A 330 -3.17 -1.42 -33.92
C ALA A 330 -3.48 -1.93 -32.51
N ALA A 331 -3.49 -1.06 -31.49
CA ALA A 331 -3.80 -1.41 -30.12
C ALA A 331 -5.26 -1.86 -29.94
N VAL A 332 -6.20 -1.18 -30.58
CA VAL A 332 -7.63 -1.56 -30.55
C VAL A 332 -7.84 -2.95 -31.17
N ASN A 333 -7.22 -3.21 -32.31
CA ASN A 333 -7.34 -4.49 -33.00
C ASN A 333 -6.70 -5.64 -32.20
N MET A 334 -5.52 -5.41 -31.59
CA MET A 334 -4.89 -6.38 -30.70
C MET A 334 -5.80 -6.71 -29.51
N ASN A 335 -6.43 -5.70 -28.92
CA ASN A 335 -7.36 -5.92 -27.82
C ASN A 335 -8.60 -6.75 -28.26
N LYS A 336 -9.16 -6.52 -29.47
CA LYS A 336 -10.23 -7.35 -30.02
C LYS A 336 -9.79 -8.80 -30.25
N LEU A 337 -8.56 -9.06 -30.71
CA LEU A 337 -8.02 -10.42 -30.83
C LEU A 337 -7.89 -11.11 -29.45
N LEU A 338 -7.47 -10.39 -28.42
CA LEU A 338 -7.42 -10.90 -27.05
C LEU A 338 -8.84 -11.21 -26.52
N GLN A 339 -9.82 -10.38 -26.82
CA GLN A 339 -11.22 -10.61 -26.46
C GLN A 339 -11.79 -11.87 -27.13
N ILE A 340 -11.57 -12.08 -28.44
CA ILE A 340 -11.98 -13.30 -29.14
C ILE A 340 -11.34 -14.52 -28.48
N SER A 341 -10.05 -14.48 -28.19
CA SER A 341 -9.37 -15.58 -27.50
C SER A 341 -9.87 -15.79 -26.08
N ALA A 342 -10.33 -14.75 -25.39
CA ALA A 342 -10.91 -14.86 -24.06
C ALA A 342 -12.34 -15.42 -24.04
N GLY A 343 -13.03 -15.41 -25.18
CA GLY A 343 -14.37 -16.02 -25.33
C GLY A 343 -15.49 -15.08 -25.66
N ALA A 344 -15.25 -13.78 -25.75
CA ALA A 344 -16.25 -12.83 -26.21
C ALA A 344 -15.62 -11.54 -26.72
N VAL A 345 -16.26 -10.83 -27.62
CA VAL A 345 -15.85 -9.51 -28.11
C VAL A 345 -16.95 -8.50 -27.92
N TYR A 346 -16.60 -7.31 -27.46
CA TYR A 346 -17.54 -6.19 -27.38
C TYR A 346 -17.84 -5.66 -28.78
N THR A 347 -19.13 -5.46 -29.04
CA THR A 347 -19.64 -4.90 -30.29
C THR A 347 -19.74 -3.37 -30.16
N ASP A 348 -19.75 -2.67 -31.29
CA ASP A 348 -19.72 -1.20 -31.31
C ASP A 348 -21.06 -0.57 -30.84
N ASP A 349 -22.13 -1.34 -30.79
CA ASP A 349 -23.46 -0.99 -30.23
C ASP A 349 -23.54 -1.17 -28.70
N GLY A 350 -22.44 -1.52 -28.03
CA GLY A 350 -22.39 -1.74 -26.59
C GLY A 350 -22.80 -3.15 -26.12
N GLY A 351 -23.09 -4.05 -27.06
CA GLY A 351 -23.36 -5.46 -26.80
C GLY A 351 -22.06 -6.29 -26.71
N SER A 352 -22.22 -7.60 -26.72
CA SER A 352 -21.13 -8.55 -26.80
C SER A 352 -21.51 -9.78 -27.62
N LEU A 353 -20.54 -10.28 -28.39
CA LEU A 353 -20.66 -11.54 -29.13
C LEU A 353 -19.84 -12.61 -28.37
N GLU A 354 -20.54 -13.63 -27.90
CA GLU A 354 -19.94 -14.78 -27.22
C GLU A 354 -19.47 -15.85 -28.19
N PHE A 355 -18.36 -16.50 -27.86
CA PHE A 355 -17.78 -17.62 -28.60
C PHE A 355 -17.87 -18.90 -27.77
N ASP A 356 -17.91 -20.04 -28.46
CA ASP A 356 -17.71 -21.35 -27.85
C ASP A 356 -16.29 -21.43 -27.27
N ILE A 357 -16.20 -21.60 -25.93
CA ILE A 357 -14.94 -21.71 -25.19
C ILE A 357 -14.69 -23.10 -24.61
N LYS A 358 -15.38 -24.10 -25.10
CA LYS A 358 -15.40 -25.47 -24.53
C LYS A 358 -13.98 -26.02 -24.20
N HIS A 359 -12.99 -25.78 -25.06
CA HIS A 359 -11.63 -26.27 -24.82
C HIS A 359 -10.99 -25.59 -23.60
N ARG A 360 -11.11 -24.27 -23.49
CA ARG A 360 -10.59 -23.51 -22.35
C ARG A 360 -11.36 -23.80 -21.07
N TYR A 361 -12.67 -23.90 -21.17
CA TYR A 361 -13.53 -24.22 -20.04
C TYR A 361 -13.24 -25.62 -19.48
N LYS A 362 -13.00 -26.61 -20.35
CA LYS A 362 -12.59 -27.95 -19.93
C LYS A 362 -11.31 -27.91 -19.08
N VAL A 363 -10.28 -27.21 -19.54
CA VAL A 363 -9.01 -27.08 -18.78
C VAL A 363 -9.22 -26.33 -17.47
N LEU A 364 -10.08 -25.31 -17.43
CA LEU A 364 -10.43 -24.62 -16.18
C LEU A 364 -11.10 -25.58 -15.20
N ARG A 365 -12.02 -26.42 -15.68
CA ARG A 365 -12.70 -27.43 -14.85
C ARG A 365 -11.72 -28.45 -14.30
N GLU A 366 -10.82 -28.95 -15.13
CA GLU A 366 -9.75 -29.87 -14.69
C GLU A 366 -8.92 -29.26 -13.54
N VAL A 367 -8.51 -27.99 -13.66
CA VAL A 367 -7.77 -27.29 -12.60
C VAL A 367 -8.58 -27.15 -11.31
N ILE A 368 -9.88 -26.85 -11.42
CA ILE A 368 -10.77 -26.73 -10.25
C ILE A 368 -10.94 -28.10 -9.59
N ASP A 369 -11.20 -29.14 -10.38
CA ASP A 369 -11.45 -30.49 -9.89
C ASP A 369 -10.18 -31.15 -9.27
N GLU A 370 -8.99 -30.82 -9.77
CA GLU A 370 -7.70 -31.24 -9.22
C GLU A 370 -7.36 -30.51 -7.89
N SER A 371 -7.99 -29.39 -7.61
CA SER A 371 -7.67 -28.56 -6.44
C SER A 371 -8.45 -28.97 -5.21
N SER A 372 -7.77 -29.26 -4.11
CA SER A 372 -8.39 -29.46 -2.79
C SER A 372 -8.74 -28.14 -2.04
N LYS A 373 -8.39 -27.00 -2.62
CA LYS A 373 -8.57 -25.66 -2.06
C LYS A 373 -9.37 -24.75 -2.99
N LYS A 374 -9.76 -23.58 -2.50
CA LYS A 374 -10.42 -22.55 -3.32
C LYS A 374 -9.50 -22.10 -4.45
N VAL A 375 -10.03 -22.02 -5.66
CA VAL A 375 -9.32 -21.54 -6.85
C VAL A 375 -9.73 -20.09 -7.13
N LEU A 376 -8.74 -19.21 -7.32
CA LEU A 376 -8.96 -17.85 -7.78
C LEU A 376 -8.69 -17.78 -9.29
N VAL A 377 -9.69 -17.36 -10.07
CA VAL A 377 -9.60 -17.24 -11.52
C VAL A 377 -9.53 -15.78 -11.92
N PHE A 378 -8.40 -15.36 -12.48
CA PHE A 378 -8.21 -14.01 -13.01
C PHE A 378 -8.43 -13.99 -14.52
N VAL A 379 -9.27 -13.09 -15.00
CA VAL A 379 -9.55 -12.92 -16.42
C VAL A 379 -9.50 -11.44 -16.81
N PRO A 380 -9.06 -11.09 -18.03
CA PRO A 380 -8.79 -9.71 -18.41
C PRO A 380 -10.05 -8.89 -18.73
N PHE A 381 -11.22 -9.52 -18.92
CA PHE A 381 -12.43 -8.85 -19.37
C PHE A 381 -13.64 -9.18 -18.51
N LYS A 382 -14.44 -8.15 -18.18
CA LYS A 382 -15.64 -8.28 -17.34
C LYS A 382 -16.62 -9.31 -17.91
N HIS A 383 -16.87 -9.25 -19.21
CA HIS A 383 -17.77 -10.19 -19.88
C HIS A 383 -17.33 -11.65 -19.74
N THR A 384 -16.02 -11.92 -19.77
CA THR A 384 -15.49 -13.27 -19.51
C THR A 384 -15.77 -13.72 -18.07
N ILE A 385 -15.79 -12.78 -17.09
CA ILE A 385 -16.19 -13.08 -15.70
C ILE A 385 -17.65 -13.55 -15.70
N ASP A 386 -18.53 -12.76 -16.31
CA ASP A 386 -19.98 -13.03 -16.31
C ASP A 386 -20.27 -14.39 -16.97
N MET A 387 -19.67 -14.65 -18.13
CA MET A 387 -19.80 -15.90 -18.87
C MET A 387 -19.29 -17.12 -18.08
N LEU A 388 -18.10 -17.03 -17.48
CA LEU A 388 -17.54 -18.11 -16.68
C LEU A 388 -18.34 -18.34 -15.40
N THR A 389 -18.82 -17.26 -14.75
CA THR A 389 -19.66 -17.35 -13.55
C THR A 389 -20.97 -18.10 -13.86
N THR A 390 -21.61 -17.79 -15.00
CA THR A 390 -22.83 -18.49 -15.43
C THR A 390 -22.56 -19.97 -15.64
N LYS A 391 -21.51 -20.32 -16.42
CA LYS A 391 -21.16 -21.73 -16.71
C LYS A 391 -20.77 -22.54 -15.46
N LEU A 392 -20.01 -21.94 -14.55
CA LEU A 392 -19.61 -22.61 -13.30
C LEU A 392 -20.82 -22.86 -12.40
N ARG A 393 -21.76 -21.91 -12.32
CA ARG A 393 -23.01 -22.08 -11.58
C ARG A 393 -23.90 -23.16 -12.17
N GLU A 394 -24.01 -23.24 -13.50
CA GLU A 394 -24.73 -24.32 -14.21
C GLU A 394 -24.14 -25.69 -13.87
N ASP A 395 -22.83 -25.77 -13.67
CA ASP A 395 -22.12 -26.99 -13.28
C ASP A 395 -22.12 -27.23 -11.75
N GLY A 396 -22.76 -26.39 -10.95
CA GLY A 396 -22.88 -26.55 -9.47
C GLY A 396 -21.64 -26.11 -8.70
N ILE A 397 -20.81 -25.21 -9.28
CA ILE A 397 -19.62 -24.65 -8.64
C ILE A 397 -19.85 -23.21 -8.22
#